data_8b000c2211d969da619a8eaebfdf202d
#
_entry.id   8b000c2211d969da619a8eaebfdf202d
#
_cell.length_a   1.000
_cell.length_b   1.000
_cell.length_c   1.000
_cell.angle_alpha   90.00
_cell.angle_beta   90.00
_cell.angle_gamma   90.00
#
_symmetry.space_group_name_H-M   'P 1'
#
loop_
_entity.id
_entity.type
_entity.pdbx_description
1 polymer ?
#
loop_
_entity_poly.entity_id
_entity_poly.type
_entity_poly.pdbx_seq_one_letter_code
_entity_poly.pdbx_strand_id
1 'polypeptide(L)'
;MAVSRFAAVIGHFGLASLLAVCGHAQSAQLPVPETGPEGHREKIIIDTDIGDDVDDAFAVVLALRSPELEILGITTTFGDTETRAKLVDRLLGEVNRLDIPVAVGAPTPTPANDLFTQRRYAEGAHFARLSHPKAVDFILEQIRRHPGEITLIAIGPLMNVGAAIDKAPETFRKLRRVVLMGGSIYRGYGDVGYFPPQGPQAEWNVLNDIPSARKLFASGVPLYVMPLDSTQLKLDEVRRAILFRSGTPLTDALTLLYHEWGQETPTLFDVMTVAYILNPKLCPVQAMHIRVDDKGFTRPENGAPNAQVCLDSDAEGFFRLYISRVGAP
;
A
#
# COMPACT_ATOMS: atom_id res chain seq x y z
N MET A 1 -0.35 69.09 -62.17
CA MET A 1 -0.34 69.75 -60.85
C MET A 1 0.07 68.72 -59.82
N ALA A 2 1.08 69.02 -59.04
CA ALA A 2 1.63 68.40 -57.84
C ALA A 2 1.95 66.91 -57.84
N VAL A 3 3.22 66.66 -58.05
CA VAL A 3 3.97 65.46 -57.77
C VAL A 3 4.29 65.42 -56.27
N SER A 4 4.03 64.35 -55.58
CA SER A 4 4.62 64.10 -54.27
C SER A 4 5.33 62.75 -54.26
N ARG A 5 6.64 62.83 -53.98
CA ARG A 5 7.57 61.72 -53.86
C ARG A 5 7.41 61.05 -52.50
N PHE A 6 7.34 59.75 -52.44
CA PHE A 6 7.59 59.01 -51.20
C PHE A 6 8.84 58.11 -51.37
N ALA A 7 9.75 58.35 -50.46
CA ALA A 7 11.01 57.65 -50.36
C ALA A 7 10.82 56.23 -49.72
N ALA A 8 11.46 55.23 -50.33
CA ALA A 8 11.50 53.87 -49.80
C ALA A 8 12.55 53.75 -48.70
N VAL A 9 12.11 53.34 -47.50
CA VAL A 9 13.01 52.93 -46.43
C VAL A 9 13.16 51.41 -46.46
N ILE A 10 14.36 50.96 -46.75
CA ILE A 10 14.73 49.52 -46.72
C ILE A 10 15.00 49.14 -45.27
N GLY A 11 14.08 48.41 -44.66
CA GLY A 11 14.29 47.81 -43.34
C GLY A 11 14.99 46.45 -43.45
N HIS A 12 16.14 46.33 -42.83
CA HIS A 12 16.86 45.06 -42.67
C HIS A 12 16.11 44.17 -41.69
N PHE A 13 15.55 43.07 -42.12
CA PHE A 13 15.06 42.00 -41.26
C PHE A 13 16.24 41.14 -40.80
N GLY A 14 16.60 41.31 -39.52
CA GLY A 14 17.52 40.41 -38.84
C GLY A 14 16.86 39.06 -38.60
N LEU A 15 17.49 38.00 -39.07
CA LEU A 15 17.11 36.61 -38.85
C LEU A 15 17.43 36.22 -37.40
N ALA A 16 16.42 36.25 -36.53
CA ALA A 16 16.58 35.74 -35.17
C ALA A 16 16.49 34.21 -35.19
N SER A 17 17.64 33.53 -35.02
CA SER A 17 17.71 32.10 -34.83
C SER A 17 17.02 31.72 -33.51
N LEU A 18 15.86 31.06 -33.59
CA LEU A 18 15.27 30.36 -32.45
C LEU A 18 16.11 29.11 -32.17
N LEU A 19 16.95 29.20 -31.14
CA LEU A 19 17.51 28.01 -30.50
C LEU A 19 16.38 27.34 -29.71
N ALA A 20 15.88 26.24 -30.21
CA ALA A 20 15.00 25.33 -29.47
C ALA A 20 15.81 24.71 -28.32
N VAL A 21 15.61 25.19 -27.10
CA VAL A 21 16.10 24.52 -25.90
C VAL A 21 15.23 23.28 -25.70
N CYS A 22 15.73 22.12 -26.14
CA CYS A 22 15.20 20.84 -25.69
C CYS A 22 15.47 20.72 -24.19
N GLY A 23 14.50 21.14 -23.38
CA GLY A 23 14.48 20.87 -21.97
C GLY A 23 14.38 19.34 -21.77
N HIS A 24 15.46 18.71 -21.34
CA HIS A 24 15.39 17.36 -20.83
C HIS A 24 14.47 17.39 -19.61
N ALA A 25 13.32 16.73 -19.68
CA ALA A 25 12.51 16.45 -18.51
C ALA A 25 13.36 15.58 -17.58
N GLN A 26 13.94 16.21 -16.55
CA GLN A 26 14.55 15.48 -15.45
C GLN A 26 13.42 14.69 -14.77
N SER A 27 13.50 13.35 -14.87
CA SER A 27 12.66 12.47 -14.07
C SER A 27 12.79 12.89 -12.61
N ALA A 28 11.67 13.31 -12.02
CA ALA A 28 11.65 13.69 -10.62
C ALA A 28 11.98 12.45 -9.78
N GLN A 29 13.23 12.35 -9.31
CA GLN A 29 13.58 11.40 -8.26
C GLN A 29 12.85 11.78 -6.98
N LEU A 30 12.13 10.81 -6.39
CA LEU A 30 11.72 11.01 -5.00
C LEU A 30 12.98 11.30 -4.17
N PRO A 31 12.96 12.32 -3.31
CA PRO A 31 14.08 12.59 -2.45
C PRO A 31 14.39 11.32 -1.65
N VAL A 32 15.65 10.88 -1.68
CA VAL A 32 16.14 9.85 -0.75
C VAL A 32 15.86 10.41 0.66
N PRO A 33 15.14 9.69 1.52
CA PRO A 33 14.74 10.22 2.81
C PRO A 33 15.98 10.65 3.59
N GLU A 34 16.10 11.95 3.88
CA GLU A 34 17.07 12.43 4.86
C GLU A 34 16.68 11.84 6.21
N THR A 35 17.65 11.29 6.93
CA THR A 35 17.45 10.76 8.28
C THR A 35 16.86 11.85 9.16
N GLY A 36 15.71 11.57 9.79
CA GLY A 36 15.15 12.46 10.81
C GLY A 36 16.12 12.66 12.00
N PRO A 37 15.79 13.51 12.99
CA PRO A 37 16.74 13.98 14.00
C PRO A 37 17.47 12.93 14.83
N GLU A 38 17.17 11.65 14.68
CA GLU A 38 17.85 10.52 15.36
C GLU A 38 18.09 9.29 14.46
N GLY A 39 18.07 9.42 13.14
CA GLY A 39 18.70 8.45 12.24
C GLY A 39 18.07 7.05 12.13
N HIS A 40 17.02 6.71 12.85
CA HIS A 40 16.45 5.35 12.82
C HIS A 40 15.13 5.31 12.08
N ARG A 41 15.16 4.80 10.83
CA ARG A 41 13.95 4.48 10.06
C ARG A 41 13.41 3.12 10.46
N GLU A 42 12.09 2.98 10.56
CA GLU A 42 11.47 1.68 10.82
C GLU A 42 11.58 0.78 9.58
N LYS A 43 12.22 -0.38 9.73
CA LYS A 43 12.33 -1.38 8.66
C LYS A 43 11.01 -2.09 8.47
N ILE A 44 10.48 -2.04 7.25
CA ILE A 44 9.21 -2.69 6.90
C ILE A 44 9.34 -3.64 5.72
N ILE A 45 8.50 -4.67 5.72
CA ILE A 45 8.16 -5.49 4.54
C ILE A 45 6.65 -5.38 4.37
N ILE A 46 6.17 -5.19 3.14
CA ILE A 46 4.74 -5.15 2.82
C ILE A 46 4.37 -6.42 2.08
N ASP A 47 3.43 -7.21 2.62
CA ASP A 47 2.85 -8.41 1.99
C ASP A 47 1.43 -8.07 1.52
N THR A 48 1.19 -8.08 0.20
CA THR A 48 0.05 -7.42 -0.46
C THR A 48 -0.55 -8.31 -1.55
N ASP A 49 -1.87 -8.24 -1.75
CA ASP A 49 -2.57 -8.78 -2.92
C ASP A 49 -2.99 -7.68 -3.90
N ILE A 50 -2.16 -6.63 -4.00
CA ILE A 50 -2.33 -5.47 -4.87
C ILE A 50 -2.84 -5.85 -6.27
N GLY A 51 -3.89 -5.17 -6.73
CA GLY A 51 -4.43 -5.34 -8.08
C GLY A 51 -5.92 -5.71 -8.13
N ASP A 52 -6.52 -6.15 -7.03
CA ASP A 52 -7.96 -6.46 -6.93
C ASP A 52 -8.73 -5.22 -6.47
N ASP A 53 -8.73 -4.90 -5.18
CA ASP A 53 -9.12 -3.58 -4.71
C ASP A 53 -7.97 -2.58 -4.94
N VAL A 54 -8.24 -1.31 -4.81
CA VAL A 54 -7.24 -0.28 -5.14
C VAL A 54 -6.45 0.19 -3.92
N ASP A 55 -6.90 -0.13 -2.73
CA ASP A 55 -6.36 0.40 -1.47
C ASP A 55 -4.96 -0.10 -1.11
N ASP A 56 -4.59 -1.32 -1.52
CA ASP A 56 -3.19 -1.79 -1.49
C ASP A 56 -2.23 -0.78 -2.15
N ALA A 57 -2.59 -0.30 -3.35
CA ALA A 57 -1.76 0.68 -4.05
C ALA A 57 -1.63 1.99 -3.26
N PHE A 58 -2.72 2.42 -2.62
CA PHE A 58 -2.71 3.60 -1.74
C PHE A 58 -1.83 3.37 -0.50
N ALA A 59 -1.82 2.16 0.06
CA ALA A 59 -0.94 1.79 1.18
C ALA A 59 0.54 1.79 0.78
N VAL A 60 0.88 1.17 -0.35
CA VAL A 60 2.25 1.15 -0.89
C VAL A 60 2.73 2.58 -1.18
N VAL A 61 1.89 3.43 -1.78
CA VAL A 61 2.23 4.83 -2.07
C VAL A 61 2.47 5.64 -0.79
N LEU A 62 1.66 5.45 0.26
CA LEU A 62 1.90 6.09 1.55
C LEU A 62 3.26 5.68 2.13
N ALA A 63 3.59 4.40 2.06
CA ALA A 63 4.89 3.92 2.52
C ALA A 63 6.06 4.53 1.73
N LEU A 64 5.95 4.60 0.39
CA LEU A 64 6.96 5.22 -0.48
C LEU A 64 7.16 6.72 -0.20
N ARG A 65 6.12 7.41 0.24
CA ARG A 65 6.14 8.85 0.57
C ARG A 65 6.50 9.12 2.04
N SER A 66 6.86 8.10 2.80
CA SER A 66 7.14 8.20 4.23
C SER A 66 8.62 8.00 4.54
N PRO A 67 9.40 9.08 4.71
CA PRO A 67 10.84 9.02 4.97
C PRO A 67 11.21 8.33 6.28
N GLU A 68 10.26 8.18 7.20
CA GLU A 68 10.41 7.46 8.46
C GLU A 68 10.51 5.94 8.28
N LEU A 69 10.18 5.44 7.07
CA LEU A 69 10.16 4.01 6.76
C LEU A 69 11.35 3.62 5.86
N GLU A 70 11.93 2.47 6.15
CA GLU A 70 12.88 1.76 5.29
C GLU A 70 12.19 0.52 4.72
N ILE A 71 11.78 0.58 3.46
CA ILE A 71 11.10 -0.53 2.79
C ILE A 71 12.15 -1.54 2.35
N LEU A 72 12.29 -2.65 3.09
CA LEU A 72 13.23 -3.72 2.76
C LEU A 72 12.77 -4.55 1.56
N GLY A 73 11.48 -4.56 1.28
CA GLY A 73 10.89 -5.21 0.11
C GLY A 73 9.37 -5.26 0.16
N ILE A 74 8.78 -5.61 -0.98
CA ILE A 74 7.34 -5.83 -1.15
C ILE A 74 7.15 -7.27 -1.62
N THR A 75 6.26 -8.02 -0.97
CA THR A 75 5.95 -9.41 -1.32
C THR A 75 4.51 -9.50 -1.80
N THR A 76 4.26 -10.32 -2.83
CA THR A 76 2.92 -10.49 -3.37
C THR A 76 2.31 -11.82 -2.91
N THR A 77 1.02 -11.81 -2.61
CA THR A 77 0.27 -12.98 -2.13
C THR A 77 -1.03 -13.14 -2.91
N PHE A 78 -1.66 -14.30 -2.86
CA PHE A 78 -2.98 -14.61 -3.40
C PHE A 78 -3.15 -14.45 -4.92
N GLY A 79 -3.79 -15.42 -5.58
CA GLY A 79 -4.11 -15.41 -7.01
C GLY A 79 -2.87 -15.43 -7.92
N ASP A 80 -2.83 -14.54 -8.89
CA ASP A 80 -1.74 -14.36 -9.85
C ASP A 80 -0.64 -13.45 -9.29
N THR A 81 0.18 -14.01 -8.41
CA THR A 81 1.23 -13.30 -7.69
C THR A 81 2.33 -12.71 -8.59
N GLU A 82 2.59 -13.33 -9.75
CA GLU A 82 3.55 -12.82 -10.75
C GLU A 82 3.05 -11.53 -11.42
N THR A 83 1.78 -11.47 -11.79
CA THR A 83 1.22 -10.25 -12.37
C THR A 83 1.13 -9.13 -11.33
N ARG A 84 0.84 -9.44 -10.06
CA ARG A 84 0.90 -8.48 -8.95
C ARG A 84 2.32 -7.91 -8.78
N ALA A 85 3.36 -8.75 -8.90
CA ALA A 85 4.74 -8.30 -8.83
C ALA A 85 5.10 -7.34 -9.99
N LYS A 86 4.62 -7.59 -11.20
CA LYS A 86 4.80 -6.67 -12.33
C LYS A 86 4.12 -5.32 -12.10
N LEU A 87 2.94 -5.31 -11.46
CA LEU A 87 2.26 -4.10 -11.06
C LEU A 87 3.11 -3.30 -10.06
N VAL A 88 3.66 -3.96 -9.05
CA VAL A 88 4.56 -3.33 -8.07
C VAL A 88 5.84 -2.82 -8.75
N ASP A 89 6.45 -3.60 -9.64
CA ASP A 89 7.64 -3.18 -10.38
C ASP A 89 7.39 -1.90 -11.17
N ARG A 90 6.22 -1.80 -11.85
CA ARG A 90 5.86 -0.59 -12.57
C ARG A 90 5.69 0.59 -11.61
N LEU A 91 4.95 0.42 -10.52
CA LEU A 91 4.74 1.48 -9.54
C LEU A 91 6.08 2.00 -8.97
N LEU A 92 7.01 1.10 -8.66
CA LEU A 92 8.37 1.44 -8.21
C LEU A 92 9.19 2.12 -9.33
N GLY A 93 9.05 1.65 -10.57
CA GLY A 93 9.74 2.21 -11.73
C GLY A 93 9.33 3.64 -12.04
N GLU A 94 8.05 3.98 -11.90
CA GLU A 94 7.52 5.35 -12.13
C GLU A 94 8.18 6.39 -11.21
N VAL A 95 8.73 5.96 -10.08
CA VAL A 95 9.40 6.83 -9.11
C VAL A 95 10.88 6.50 -8.90
N ASN A 96 11.44 5.71 -9.82
CA ASN A 96 12.85 5.31 -9.80
C ASN A 96 13.28 4.62 -8.48
N ARG A 97 12.40 3.78 -7.90
CA ARG A 97 12.64 3.00 -6.67
C ARG A 97 12.80 1.50 -6.97
N LEU A 98 13.41 1.16 -8.10
CA LEU A 98 13.75 -0.24 -8.43
C LEU A 98 14.84 -0.84 -7.50
N ASP A 99 15.40 -0.05 -6.59
CA ASP A 99 16.23 -0.49 -5.47
C ASP A 99 15.46 -1.35 -4.47
N ILE A 100 14.13 -1.17 -4.35
CA ILE A 100 13.27 -1.95 -3.45
C ILE A 100 13.01 -3.33 -4.07
N PRO A 101 13.42 -4.44 -3.41
CA PRO A 101 13.13 -5.78 -3.90
C PRO A 101 11.63 -6.09 -3.96
N VAL A 102 11.22 -6.83 -4.98
CA VAL A 102 9.87 -7.43 -5.07
C VAL A 102 10.03 -8.95 -5.05
N ALA A 103 9.24 -9.64 -4.23
CA ALA A 103 9.30 -11.09 -4.10
C ALA A 103 7.90 -11.70 -4.28
N VAL A 104 7.83 -12.88 -4.91
CA VAL A 104 6.59 -13.49 -5.37
C VAL A 104 6.19 -14.66 -4.46
N GLY A 105 4.97 -14.61 -3.95
CA GLY A 105 4.36 -15.73 -3.21
C GLY A 105 3.95 -16.87 -4.13
N ALA A 106 3.61 -17.99 -3.52
CA ALA A 106 3.03 -19.09 -4.28
C ALA A 106 1.67 -18.66 -4.87
N PRO A 107 1.42 -18.89 -6.16
CA PRO A 107 0.14 -18.56 -6.76
C PRO A 107 -0.96 -19.45 -6.16
N THR A 108 -2.17 -18.91 -6.06
CA THR A 108 -3.36 -19.67 -5.67
C THR A 108 -4.38 -19.66 -6.80
N PRO A 109 -5.38 -20.58 -6.80
CA PRO A 109 -6.44 -20.53 -7.78
C PRO A 109 -7.12 -19.17 -7.77
N THR A 110 -7.26 -18.57 -8.95
CA THR A 110 -7.99 -17.31 -9.12
C THR A 110 -9.49 -17.58 -9.00
N PRO A 111 -10.25 -16.75 -8.26
CA PRO A 111 -11.71 -16.84 -8.25
C PRO A 111 -12.29 -16.77 -9.68
N ALA A 112 -13.41 -17.47 -9.91
CA ALA A 112 -14.03 -17.56 -11.24
C ALA A 112 -14.43 -16.20 -11.84
N ASN A 113 -14.60 -15.17 -11.03
CA ASN A 113 -14.94 -13.80 -11.42
C ASN A 113 -13.75 -12.88 -11.63
N ASP A 114 -12.53 -13.40 -11.68
CA ASP A 114 -11.25 -12.68 -11.82
C ASP A 114 -11.29 -11.23 -11.30
N LEU A 115 -11.02 -11.08 -10.00
CA LEU A 115 -11.10 -9.78 -9.34
C LEU A 115 -9.89 -8.87 -9.64
N PHE A 116 -8.92 -9.33 -10.43
CA PHE A 116 -7.71 -8.55 -10.75
C PHE A 116 -8.03 -7.41 -11.72
N THR A 117 -8.68 -6.37 -11.22
CA THR A 117 -9.19 -5.23 -12.01
C THR A 117 -8.06 -4.41 -12.65
N GLN A 118 -6.89 -4.34 -12.00
CA GLN A 118 -5.76 -3.50 -12.39
C GLN A 118 -4.71 -4.24 -13.26
N ARG A 119 -5.11 -5.33 -13.88
CA ARG A 119 -4.27 -6.18 -14.74
C ARG A 119 -3.62 -5.41 -15.89
N ARG A 120 -4.34 -4.47 -16.52
CA ARG A 120 -3.80 -3.68 -17.63
C ARG A 120 -2.62 -2.82 -17.23
N TYR A 121 -2.65 -2.27 -16.02
CA TYR A 121 -1.52 -1.52 -15.51
C TYR A 121 -0.28 -2.42 -15.40
N ALA A 122 -0.44 -3.64 -14.90
CA ALA A 122 0.65 -4.61 -14.80
C ALA A 122 1.18 -5.06 -16.16
N GLU A 123 0.30 -5.34 -17.12
CA GLU A 123 0.66 -5.79 -18.49
C GLU A 123 1.44 -4.73 -19.27
N GLY A 124 1.19 -3.44 -19.02
CA GLY A 124 1.93 -2.34 -19.62
C GLY A 124 3.31 -2.08 -18.98
N ALA A 125 3.74 -2.91 -18.05
CA ALA A 125 4.93 -2.67 -17.23
C ALA A 125 6.24 -2.92 -18.00
N HIS A 126 6.89 -1.85 -18.45
CA HIS A 126 8.25 -1.91 -19.02
C HIS A 126 9.37 -1.83 -17.98
N PHE A 127 9.04 -1.69 -16.70
CA PHE A 127 9.96 -1.77 -15.57
C PHE A 127 9.99 -3.16 -14.93
N ALA A 128 9.18 -4.12 -15.41
CA ALA A 128 9.11 -5.45 -14.83
C ALA A 128 10.48 -6.14 -14.81
N ARG A 129 10.80 -6.72 -13.67
CA ARG A 129 12.03 -7.53 -13.50
C ARG A 129 11.91 -8.85 -14.24
N LEU A 130 13.04 -9.39 -14.69
CA LEU A 130 13.09 -10.69 -15.36
C LEU A 130 12.79 -11.86 -14.42
N SER A 131 13.04 -11.69 -13.14
CA SER A 131 12.78 -12.71 -12.11
C SER A 131 12.62 -12.07 -10.74
N HIS A 132 11.85 -12.74 -9.89
CA HIS A 132 11.63 -12.36 -8.51
C HIS A 132 12.02 -13.50 -7.56
N PRO A 133 12.59 -13.22 -6.39
CA PRO A 133 12.79 -14.23 -5.35
C PRO A 133 11.43 -14.71 -4.80
N LYS A 134 11.43 -15.87 -4.15
CA LYS A 134 10.24 -16.39 -3.47
C LYS A 134 9.96 -15.60 -2.20
N ALA A 135 8.72 -15.16 -2.00
CA ALA A 135 8.31 -14.29 -0.89
C ALA A 135 8.66 -14.87 0.48
N VAL A 136 8.35 -16.13 0.73
CA VAL A 136 8.61 -16.78 2.03
C VAL A 136 10.11 -16.82 2.35
N ASP A 137 10.94 -17.15 1.36
CA ASP A 137 12.39 -17.19 1.53
C ASP A 137 12.95 -15.78 1.78
N PHE A 138 12.45 -14.82 1.02
CA PHE A 138 12.82 -13.41 1.17
C PHE A 138 12.47 -12.89 2.58
N ILE A 139 11.23 -13.06 3.04
CA ILE A 139 10.79 -12.64 4.37
C ILE A 139 11.69 -13.24 5.46
N LEU A 140 11.89 -14.56 5.43
CA LEU A 140 12.69 -15.24 6.43
C LEU A 140 14.18 -14.83 6.40
N GLU A 141 14.71 -14.57 5.22
CA GLU A 141 16.07 -14.05 5.05
C GLU A 141 16.22 -12.66 5.68
N GLN A 142 15.29 -11.74 5.39
CA GLN A 142 15.30 -10.40 5.97
C GLN A 142 15.21 -10.46 7.50
N ILE A 143 14.34 -11.30 8.05
CA ILE A 143 14.22 -11.47 9.51
C ILE A 143 15.53 -11.98 10.13
N ARG A 144 16.25 -12.90 9.45
CA ARG A 144 17.57 -13.37 9.94
C ARG A 144 18.62 -12.27 9.93
N ARG A 145 18.58 -11.38 8.93
CA ARG A 145 19.50 -10.25 8.81
C ARG A 145 19.23 -9.14 9.83
N HIS A 146 17.96 -8.94 10.18
CA HIS A 146 17.49 -7.84 11.02
C HIS A 146 16.56 -8.33 12.15
N PRO A 147 17.04 -9.21 13.06
CA PRO A 147 16.21 -9.80 14.09
C PRO A 147 15.72 -8.74 15.09
N GLY A 148 14.42 -8.69 15.33
CA GLY A 148 13.77 -7.73 16.24
C GLY A 148 13.55 -6.34 15.66
N GLU A 149 13.92 -6.09 14.38
CA GLU A 149 13.84 -4.76 13.79
C GLU A 149 12.71 -4.61 12.77
N ILE A 150 12.23 -5.71 12.16
CA ILE A 150 11.30 -5.66 11.04
C ILE A 150 9.86 -5.65 11.50
N THR A 151 9.09 -4.68 11.02
CA THR A 151 7.63 -4.71 11.00
C THR A 151 7.16 -5.32 9.67
N LEU A 152 6.44 -6.43 9.74
CA LEU A 152 5.74 -7.01 8.59
C LEU A 152 4.34 -6.40 8.52
N ILE A 153 4.03 -5.70 7.43
CA ILE A 153 2.71 -5.17 7.10
C ILE A 153 2.04 -6.22 6.22
N ALA A 154 0.98 -6.86 6.72
CA ALA A 154 0.21 -7.86 6.00
C ALA A 154 -1.14 -7.26 5.61
N ILE A 155 -1.33 -7.01 4.32
CA ILE A 155 -2.51 -6.37 3.75
C ILE A 155 -3.20 -7.21 2.66
N GLY A 156 -2.84 -8.48 2.54
CA GLY A 156 -3.51 -9.47 1.70
C GLY A 156 -3.76 -10.77 2.46
N PRO A 157 -4.41 -11.77 1.84
CA PRO A 157 -4.58 -13.09 2.42
C PRO A 157 -3.24 -13.72 2.84
N LEU A 158 -3.24 -14.41 3.98
CA LEU A 158 -2.05 -14.68 4.80
C LEU A 158 -1.18 -15.87 4.35
N MET A 159 -1.23 -16.28 3.06
CA MET A 159 -0.50 -17.44 2.53
C MET A 159 1.01 -17.39 2.82
N ASN A 160 1.65 -16.25 2.54
CA ASN A 160 3.07 -16.09 2.79
C ASN A 160 3.40 -16.10 4.29
N VAL A 161 2.55 -15.48 5.10
CA VAL A 161 2.68 -15.43 6.56
C VAL A 161 2.60 -16.83 7.16
N GLY A 162 1.55 -17.59 6.81
CA GLY A 162 1.38 -18.96 7.29
C GLY A 162 2.50 -19.90 6.86
N ALA A 163 2.93 -19.78 5.59
CA ALA A 163 4.05 -20.58 5.08
C ALA A 163 5.39 -20.21 5.75
N ALA A 164 5.62 -18.93 6.08
CA ALA A 164 6.81 -18.51 6.81
C ALA A 164 6.82 -19.06 8.25
N ILE A 165 5.65 -19.05 8.92
CA ILE A 165 5.49 -19.65 10.24
C ILE A 165 5.76 -21.15 10.19
N ASP A 166 5.18 -21.88 9.23
CA ASP A 166 5.39 -23.34 9.08
C ASP A 166 6.85 -23.66 8.81
N LYS A 167 7.50 -22.89 7.93
CA LYS A 167 8.88 -23.14 7.50
C LYS A 167 9.91 -22.87 8.58
N ALA A 168 9.73 -21.79 9.37
CA ALA A 168 10.71 -21.37 10.36
C ALA A 168 10.07 -20.55 11.51
N PRO A 169 9.27 -21.18 12.39
CA PRO A 169 8.51 -20.47 13.44
C PRO A 169 9.40 -19.65 14.37
N GLU A 170 10.58 -20.17 14.75
CA GLU A 170 11.52 -19.43 15.62
C GLU A 170 12.15 -18.21 14.92
N THR A 171 12.30 -18.27 13.60
CA THR A 171 12.76 -17.11 12.82
C THR A 171 11.63 -16.08 12.74
N PHE A 172 10.39 -16.51 12.44
CA PHE A 172 9.24 -15.63 12.32
C PHE A 172 8.96 -14.85 13.62
N ARG A 173 9.12 -15.48 14.79
CA ARG A 173 8.99 -14.83 16.10
C ARG A 173 10.01 -13.71 16.36
N LYS A 174 11.08 -13.64 15.56
CA LYS A 174 12.05 -12.54 15.64
C LYS A 174 11.63 -11.28 14.88
N LEU A 175 10.42 -11.25 14.29
CA LEU A 175 9.84 -9.98 13.84
C LEU A 175 9.68 -9.02 15.03
N ARG A 176 9.89 -7.74 14.80
CA ARG A 176 9.51 -6.70 15.76
C ARG A 176 8.02 -6.74 16.04
N ARG A 177 7.20 -6.87 14.98
CA ARG A 177 5.75 -7.01 15.02
C ARG A 177 5.19 -7.36 13.65
N VAL A 178 3.94 -7.81 13.63
CA VAL A 178 3.08 -7.84 12.44
C VAL A 178 2.00 -6.78 12.61
N VAL A 179 1.77 -5.96 11.58
CA VAL A 179 0.61 -5.06 11.47
C VAL A 179 -0.28 -5.60 10.36
N LEU A 180 -1.44 -6.11 10.75
CA LEU A 180 -2.39 -6.81 9.88
C LEU A 180 -3.57 -5.91 9.56
N MET A 181 -3.91 -5.72 8.28
CA MET A 181 -5.28 -5.41 7.89
C MET A 181 -6.04 -6.73 7.79
N GLY A 182 -7.02 -6.92 8.65
CA GLY A 182 -7.80 -8.16 8.64
C GLY A 182 -8.71 -8.32 9.83
N GLY A 183 -9.76 -9.08 9.62
CA GLY A 183 -10.74 -9.37 10.64
C GLY A 183 -11.85 -8.34 10.78
N SER A 184 -12.83 -8.70 11.60
CA SER A 184 -14.03 -7.94 11.89
C SER A 184 -14.47 -8.31 13.30
N ILE A 185 -14.38 -7.40 14.24
CA ILE A 185 -14.59 -7.69 15.65
C ILE A 185 -16.05 -7.42 16.03
N TYR A 186 -16.52 -6.22 15.77
CA TYR A 186 -17.88 -5.79 16.08
C TYR A 186 -18.62 -5.20 14.86
N ARG A 187 -17.88 -4.68 13.85
CA ARG A 187 -18.43 -4.04 12.65
C ARG A 187 -18.08 -4.85 11.40
N GLY A 188 -19.07 -5.09 10.55
CA GLY A 188 -18.90 -5.72 9.22
C GLY A 188 -18.73 -4.70 8.11
N TYR A 189 -18.59 -5.18 6.88
CA TYR A 189 -18.48 -4.32 5.69
C TYR A 189 -19.68 -3.37 5.55
N GLY A 190 -19.42 -2.11 5.24
CA GLY A 190 -20.42 -1.07 5.09
C GLY A 190 -20.99 -0.52 6.39
N ASP A 191 -20.57 -1.03 7.55
CA ASP A 191 -20.97 -0.50 8.84
C ASP A 191 -20.08 0.70 9.22
N VAL A 192 -20.44 1.85 8.69
CA VAL A 192 -19.77 3.14 8.93
C VAL A 192 -20.42 3.95 10.06
N GLY A 193 -21.30 3.33 10.85
CA GLY A 193 -21.91 3.95 12.04
C GLY A 193 -23.13 4.80 11.79
N TYR A 194 -23.64 4.89 10.54
CA TYR A 194 -24.85 5.70 10.19
C TYR A 194 -26.13 4.88 10.05
N PHE A 195 -26.02 3.55 9.95
CA PHE A 195 -27.14 2.62 9.81
C PHE A 195 -27.13 1.61 10.95
N PRO A 196 -28.20 0.83 11.15
CA PRO A 196 -28.18 -0.25 12.11
C PRO A 196 -26.94 -1.15 11.88
N PRO A 197 -26.19 -1.49 12.93
CA PRO A 197 -24.96 -2.26 12.79
C PRO A 197 -25.24 -3.61 12.13
N GLN A 198 -24.45 -3.95 11.12
CA GLN A 198 -24.54 -5.26 10.44
C GLN A 198 -23.87 -6.37 11.24
N GLY A 199 -23.12 -6.00 12.27
CA GLY A 199 -22.32 -6.93 13.07
C GLY A 199 -21.11 -7.50 12.31
N PRO A 200 -20.28 -8.30 13.00
CA PRO A 200 -19.05 -8.82 12.44
C PRO A 200 -19.31 -9.78 11.27
N GLN A 201 -18.40 -9.74 10.29
CA GLN A 201 -18.42 -10.59 9.10
C GLN A 201 -17.09 -11.35 8.98
N ALA A 202 -17.04 -12.38 8.15
CA ALA A 202 -15.78 -12.99 7.75
C ALA A 202 -15.07 -12.03 6.78
N GLU A 203 -13.98 -11.43 7.24
CA GLU A 203 -13.23 -10.45 6.48
C GLU A 203 -12.34 -11.15 5.44
N TRP A 204 -12.12 -10.51 4.30
CA TRP A 204 -11.51 -11.09 3.09
C TRP A 204 -10.13 -11.73 3.34
N ASN A 205 -9.20 -11.03 3.96
CA ASN A 205 -7.84 -11.52 4.18
C ASN A 205 -7.80 -12.74 5.10
N VAL A 206 -8.64 -12.73 6.14
CA VAL A 206 -8.79 -13.86 7.06
C VAL A 206 -9.56 -15.01 6.42
N LEU A 207 -10.65 -14.72 5.68
CA LEU A 207 -11.51 -15.74 5.06
C LEU A 207 -10.77 -16.54 4.00
N ASN A 208 -9.93 -15.90 3.20
CA ASN A 208 -9.23 -16.55 2.09
C ASN A 208 -8.05 -17.43 2.55
N ASP A 209 -7.61 -17.33 3.82
CA ASP A 209 -6.65 -18.27 4.40
C ASP A 209 -6.83 -18.43 5.91
N ILE A 210 -7.95 -19.02 6.32
CA ILE A 210 -8.27 -19.30 7.73
C ILE A 210 -7.15 -20.06 8.45
N PRO A 211 -6.52 -21.11 7.87
CA PRO A 211 -5.44 -21.81 8.53
C PRO A 211 -4.24 -20.92 8.86
N SER A 212 -3.82 -20.06 7.94
CA SER A 212 -2.69 -19.16 8.16
C SER A 212 -3.03 -18.03 9.15
N ALA A 213 -4.28 -17.53 9.11
CA ALA A 213 -4.76 -16.59 10.11
C ALA A 213 -4.67 -17.18 11.53
N ARG A 214 -5.14 -18.41 11.73
CA ARG A 214 -5.03 -19.12 13.01
C ARG A 214 -3.58 -19.26 13.48
N LYS A 215 -2.67 -19.61 12.58
CA LYS A 215 -1.24 -19.71 12.88
C LYS A 215 -0.68 -18.38 13.34
N LEU A 216 -1.04 -17.28 12.65
CA LEU A 216 -0.58 -15.94 13.01
C LEU A 216 -1.06 -15.57 14.42
N PHE A 217 -2.36 -15.70 14.73
CA PHE A 217 -2.91 -15.38 16.06
C PHE A 217 -2.35 -16.26 17.18
N ALA A 218 -1.83 -17.46 16.85
CA ALA A 218 -1.20 -18.40 17.78
C ALA A 218 0.34 -18.31 17.80
N SER A 219 0.96 -17.50 16.93
CA SER A 219 2.41 -17.51 16.70
C SER A 219 3.25 -16.96 17.85
N GLY A 220 2.65 -16.10 18.71
CA GLY A 220 3.35 -15.40 19.77
C GLY A 220 4.19 -14.19 19.29
N VAL A 221 4.17 -13.83 18.00
CA VAL A 221 4.73 -12.58 17.52
C VAL A 221 3.86 -11.40 17.99
N PRO A 222 4.44 -10.22 18.32
CA PRO A 222 3.62 -9.04 18.60
C PRO A 222 2.72 -8.70 17.40
N LEU A 223 1.40 -8.87 17.57
CA LEU A 223 0.40 -8.72 16.50
C LEU A 223 -0.48 -7.50 16.76
N TYR A 224 -0.54 -6.62 15.77
CA TYR A 224 -1.39 -5.43 15.74
C TYR A 224 -2.41 -5.60 14.61
N VAL A 225 -3.69 -5.49 14.94
CA VAL A 225 -4.79 -5.78 14.01
C VAL A 225 -5.60 -4.52 13.76
N MET A 226 -5.73 -4.18 12.50
CA MET A 226 -6.57 -3.08 11.97
C MET A 226 -7.76 -3.73 11.24
N PRO A 227 -8.85 -4.08 11.99
CA PRO A 227 -9.99 -4.77 11.42
C PRO A 227 -10.95 -3.81 10.71
N LEU A 228 -12.01 -4.34 10.11
CA LEU A 228 -13.08 -3.54 9.50
C LEU A 228 -13.66 -2.47 10.44
N ASP A 229 -13.55 -2.68 11.74
CA ASP A 229 -14.01 -1.74 12.79
C ASP A 229 -13.38 -0.36 12.65
N SER A 230 -12.12 -0.28 12.19
CA SER A 230 -11.32 0.95 12.15
C SER A 230 -10.82 1.35 10.75
N THR A 231 -11.02 0.51 9.74
CA THR A 231 -10.37 0.69 8.44
C THR A 231 -11.30 1.14 7.32
N GLN A 232 -12.60 1.29 7.57
CA GLN A 232 -13.57 1.68 6.54
C GLN A 232 -13.53 3.18 6.19
N LEU A 233 -12.34 3.64 5.75
CA LEU A 233 -12.02 5.03 5.48
C LEU A 233 -12.31 5.38 4.00
N LYS A 234 -13.49 5.92 3.73
CA LYS A 234 -13.92 6.25 2.36
C LYS A 234 -13.21 7.49 1.83
N LEU A 235 -12.47 7.33 0.73
CA LEU A 235 -11.84 8.43 0.00
C LEU A 235 -12.91 9.10 -0.88
N ASP A 236 -13.61 10.07 -0.31
CA ASP A 236 -14.68 10.81 -0.99
C ASP A 236 -14.16 11.59 -2.22
N GLU A 237 -15.12 12.08 -3.02
CA GLU A 237 -14.83 12.80 -4.26
C GLU A 237 -13.93 14.02 -4.06
N VAL A 238 -14.14 14.79 -2.99
CA VAL A 238 -13.37 16.02 -2.71
C VAL A 238 -11.92 15.68 -2.39
N ARG A 239 -11.71 14.73 -1.47
CA ARG A 239 -10.37 14.26 -1.08
C ARG A 239 -9.64 13.61 -2.25
N ARG A 240 -10.36 12.83 -3.06
CA ARG A 240 -9.84 12.20 -4.27
C ARG A 240 -9.42 13.23 -5.32
N ALA A 241 -10.24 14.25 -5.55
CA ALA A 241 -9.92 15.33 -6.49
C ALA A 241 -8.69 16.14 -6.03
N ILE A 242 -8.53 16.39 -4.74
CA ILE A 242 -7.34 17.05 -4.19
C ILE A 242 -6.10 16.19 -4.46
N LEU A 243 -6.17 14.90 -4.16
CA LEU A 243 -5.05 13.98 -4.31
C LEU A 243 -4.61 13.85 -5.78
N PHE A 244 -5.54 13.58 -6.69
CA PHE A 244 -5.23 13.33 -8.11
C PHE A 244 -4.77 14.60 -8.86
N ARG A 245 -5.09 15.79 -8.35
CA ARG A 245 -4.57 17.05 -8.90
C ARG A 245 -3.10 17.33 -8.57
N SER A 246 -2.50 16.58 -7.68
CA SER A 246 -1.11 16.81 -7.26
C SER A 246 -0.11 16.60 -8.40
N GLY A 247 -0.44 15.78 -9.41
CA GLY A 247 0.34 15.62 -10.66
C GLY A 247 1.75 15.08 -10.41
N THR A 248 1.92 14.25 -9.37
CA THR A 248 3.17 13.52 -9.14
C THR A 248 3.10 12.15 -9.82
N PRO A 249 4.23 11.52 -10.17
CA PRO A 249 4.20 10.16 -10.77
C PRO A 249 3.38 9.15 -9.96
N LEU A 250 3.42 9.24 -8.62
CA LEU A 250 2.63 8.35 -7.75
C LEU A 250 1.13 8.66 -7.78
N THR A 251 0.74 9.93 -7.76
CA THR A 251 -0.68 10.30 -7.84
C THR A 251 -1.26 10.02 -9.21
N ASP A 252 -0.46 10.13 -10.28
CA ASP A 252 -0.85 9.75 -11.63
C ASP A 252 -1.02 8.23 -11.73
N ALA A 253 -0.11 7.44 -11.15
CA ALA A 253 -0.26 5.99 -11.07
C ALA A 253 -1.53 5.59 -10.29
N LEU A 254 -1.79 6.20 -9.11
CA LEU A 254 -3.02 5.98 -8.36
C LEU A 254 -4.27 6.35 -9.15
N THR A 255 -4.22 7.42 -9.95
CA THR A 255 -5.33 7.81 -10.82
C THR A 255 -5.63 6.75 -11.88
N LEU A 256 -4.59 6.19 -12.52
CA LEU A 256 -4.75 5.11 -13.49
C LEU A 256 -5.33 3.84 -12.84
N LEU A 257 -4.77 3.43 -11.70
CA LEU A 257 -5.23 2.26 -10.95
C LEU A 257 -6.68 2.41 -10.48
N TYR A 258 -7.04 3.59 -10.00
CA TYR A 258 -8.42 3.93 -9.63
C TYR A 258 -9.39 3.78 -10.82
N HIS A 259 -9.00 4.25 -12.01
CA HIS A 259 -9.84 4.11 -13.21
C HIS A 259 -9.95 2.65 -13.68
N GLU A 260 -8.90 1.84 -13.53
CA GLU A 260 -8.97 0.41 -13.83
C GLU A 260 -9.83 -0.37 -12.82
N TRP A 261 -9.79 0.02 -11.54
CA TRP A 261 -10.66 -0.53 -10.50
C TRP A 261 -12.14 -0.29 -10.79
N GLY A 262 -12.50 0.86 -11.36
CA GLY A 262 -13.78 1.11 -12.00
C GLY A 262 -14.97 1.31 -11.08
N GLN A 263 -14.78 1.49 -9.76
CA GLN A 263 -15.82 1.83 -8.81
C GLN A 263 -15.71 3.30 -8.40
N GLU A 264 -16.76 3.83 -7.75
CA GLU A 264 -16.87 5.26 -7.48
C GLU A 264 -16.01 5.71 -6.29
N THR A 265 -16.14 5.04 -5.16
CA THR A 265 -15.55 5.51 -3.91
C THR A 265 -14.68 4.44 -3.27
N PRO A 266 -13.34 4.56 -3.34
CA PRO A 266 -12.44 3.65 -2.66
C PRO A 266 -12.61 3.71 -1.15
N THR A 267 -12.55 2.56 -0.50
CA THR A 267 -12.39 2.46 0.95
C THR A 267 -10.95 2.07 1.24
N LEU A 268 -10.23 2.89 1.98
CA LEU A 268 -8.80 2.73 2.23
C LEU A 268 -8.54 1.84 3.44
N PHE A 269 -8.92 0.55 3.35
CA PHE A 269 -8.78 -0.40 4.44
C PHE A 269 -7.31 -0.59 4.84
N ASP A 270 -6.47 -0.92 3.88
CA ASP A 270 -5.07 -1.30 4.07
C ASP A 270 -4.18 -0.16 4.53
N VAL A 271 -4.51 1.04 4.08
CA VAL A 271 -3.71 2.25 4.32
C VAL A 271 -3.56 2.55 5.81
N MET A 272 -4.56 2.14 6.64
CA MET A 272 -4.48 2.33 8.09
C MET A 272 -3.30 1.59 8.72
N THR A 273 -2.84 0.47 8.16
CA THR A 273 -1.69 -0.27 8.66
C THR A 273 -0.41 0.57 8.60
N VAL A 274 -0.18 1.24 7.48
CA VAL A 274 0.96 2.15 7.29
C VAL A 274 0.78 3.41 8.12
N ALA A 275 -0.44 4.00 8.13
CA ALA A 275 -0.75 5.19 8.90
C ALA A 275 -0.55 4.96 10.41
N TYR A 276 -0.91 3.77 10.92
CA TYR A 276 -0.67 3.37 12.30
C TYR A 276 0.83 3.37 12.66
N ILE A 277 1.69 2.86 11.80
CA ILE A 277 3.13 2.84 12.02
C ILE A 277 3.67 4.27 12.11
N LEU A 278 3.19 5.16 11.25
CA LEU A 278 3.60 6.57 11.21
C LEU A 278 3.06 7.38 12.40
N ASN A 279 1.84 7.10 12.81
CA ASN A 279 1.18 7.78 13.94
C ASN A 279 0.18 6.85 14.64
N PRO A 280 0.61 6.11 15.68
CA PRO A 280 -0.27 5.18 16.40
C PRO A 280 -1.50 5.84 17.05
N LYS A 281 -1.49 7.17 17.23
CA LYS A 281 -2.65 7.89 17.80
C LYS A 281 -3.85 7.90 16.86
N LEU A 282 -3.64 7.67 15.57
CA LEU A 282 -4.74 7.57 14.59
C LEU A 282 -5.62 6.34 14.82
N CYS A 283 -5.08 5.31 15.45
CA CYS A 283 -5.75 4.02 15.62
C CYS A 283 -5.35 3.40 16.99
N PRO A 284 -5.86 3.94 18.11
CA PRO A 284 -5.52 3.43 19.44
C PRO A 284 -5.91 1.97 19.60
N VAL A 285 -4.99 1.14 20.07
CA VAL A 285 -5.19 -0.30 20.19
C VAL A 285 -5.54 -0.75 21.60
N GLN A 286 -6.27 -1.86 21.69
CA GLN A 286 -6.62 -2.55 22.92
C GLN A 286 -6.08 -3.97 22.89
N ALA A 287 -5.57 -4.44 24.04
CA ALA A 287 -5.14 -5.82 24.19
C ALA A 287 -6.35 -6.75 24.26
N MET A 288 -6.46 -7.69 23.31
CA MET A 288 -7.59 -8.61 23.19
C MET A 288 -7.11 -10.04 22.93
N HIS A 289 -7.91 -11.01 23.38
CA HIS A 289 -7.78 -12.40 22.92
C HIS A 289 -8.75 -12.63 21.76
N ILE A 290 -8.20 -12.90 20.59
CA ILE A 290 -8.95 -13.14 19.36
C ILE A 290 -8.78 -14.58 18.91
N ARG A 291 -9.91 -15.26 18.66
CA ARG A 291 -9.94 -16.57 18.01
C ARG A 291 -10.49 -16.46 16.60
N VAL A 292 -9.84 -17.10 15.65
CA VAL A 292 -10.36 -17.25 14.27
C VAL A 292 -11.16 -18.56 14.21
N ASP A 293 -12.47 -18.45 13.94
CA ASP A 293 -13.36 -19.61 13.86
C ASP A 293 -13.30 -20.34 12.50
N ASP A 294 -14.02 -21.46 12.36
CA ASP A 294 -14.01 -22.29 11.14
C ASP A 294 -14.64 -21.60 9.91
N LYS A 295 -15.31 -20.49 10.13
CA LYS A 295 -15.94 -19.68 9.08
C LYS A 295 -15.16 -18.39 8.76
N GLY A 296 -13.97 -18.20 9.36
CA GLY A 296 -13.14 -17.02 9.13
C GLY A 296 -13.55 -15.78 9.95
N PHE A 297 -14.43 -15.93 10.94
CA PHE A 297 -14.73 -14.82 11.84
C PHE A 297 -13.64 -14.68 12.90
N THR A 298 -13.28 -13.44 13.21
CA THR A 298 -12.39 -13.08 14.31
C THR A 298 -13.21 -12.76 15.55
N ARG A 299 -13.27 -13.69 16.50
CA ARG A 299 -14.11 -13.63 17.70
C ARG A 299 -13.30 -13.19 18.91
N PRO A 300 -13.70 -12.09 19.58
CA PRO A 300 -13.13 -11.76 20.89
C PRO A 300 -13.61 -12.80 21.92
N GLU A 301 -12.66 -13.34 22.69
CA GLU A 301 -12.92 -14.34 23.73
C GLU A 301 -12.17 -13.97 25.02
N ASN A 302 -12.56 -14.62 26.13
CA ASN A 302 -11.82 -14.51 27.38
C ASN A 302 -10.50 -15.29 27.27
N GLY A 303 -9.39 -14.66 27.62
CA GLY A 303 -8.07 -15.29 27.58
C GLY A 303 -6.95 -14.29 27.74
N ALA A 304 -5.72 -14.81 27.81
CA ALA A 304 -4.55 -13.93 27.73
C ALA A 304 -4.52 -13.26 26.34
N PRO A 305 -4.30 -11.93 26.26
CA PRO A 305 -4.29 -11.22 24.98
C PRO A 305 -3.25 -11.80 24.02
N ASN A 306 -3.66 -12.01 22.76
CA ASN A 306 -2.79 -12.44 21.68
C ASN A 306 -2.67 -11.40 20.54
N ALA A 307 -3.41 -10.29 20.65
CA ALA A 307 -3.37 -9.20 19.68
C ALA A 307 -3.63 -7.84 20.34
N GLN A 308 -3.10 -6.79 19.71
CA GLN A 308 -3.44 -5.40 19.93
C GLN A 308 -4.39 -4.97 18.83
N VAL A 309 -5.64 -4.66 19.13
CA VAL A 309 -6.71 -4.46 18.14
C VAL A 309 -7.18 -3.01 18.15
N CYS A 310 -7.20 -2.38 16.99
CA CYS A 310 -7.78 -1.06 16.81
C CYS A 310 -9.28 -1.17 16.49
N LEU A 311 -10.14 -0.68 17.37
CA LEU A 311 -11.60 -0.77 17.20
C LEU A 311 -12.23 0.52 16.66
N ASP A 312 -11.48 1.61 16.65
CA ASP A 312 -11.94 2.90 16.14
C ASP A 312 -10.74 3.76 15.72
N SER A 313 -10.93 4.62 14.73
CA SER A 313 -9.85 5.43 14.16
C SER A 313 -10.24 6.91 14.02
N ASP A 314 -9.25 7.80 14.12
CA ASP A 314 -9.38 9.22 13.77
C ASP A 314 -9.34 9.38 12.24
N ALA A 315 -10.50 9.27 11.59
CA ALA A 315 -10.63 9.39 10.14
C ALA A 315 -10.14 10.75 9.61
N GLU A 316 -10.42 11.84 10.31
CA GLU A 316 -9.98 13.18 9.87
C GLU A 316 -8.46 13.35 10.03
N GLY A 317 -7.89 12.85 11.12
CA GLY A 317 -6.44 12.80 11.31
C GLY A 317 -5.75 11.96 10.25
N PHE A 318 -6.34 10.80 9.93
CA PHE A 318 -5.86 9.93 8.87
C PHE A 318 -5.84 10.64 7.50
N PHE A 319 -6.93 11.25 7.08
CA PHE A 319 -6.97 11.93 5.78
C PHE A 319 -6.05 13.16 5.74
N ARG A 320 -5.90 13.89 6.85
CA ARG A 320 -4.89 14.97 6.92
C ARG A 320 -3.48 14.43 6.70
N LEU A 321 -3.11 13.33 7.38
CA LEU A 321 -1.82 12.67 7.18
C LEU A 321 -1.66 12.23 5.72
N TYR A 322 -2.63 11.49 5.19
CA TYR A 322 -2.56 10.89 3.87
C TYR A 322 -2.41 11.93 2.77
N ILE A 323 -3.31 12.92 2.73
CA ILE A 323 -3.33 13.96 1.69
C ILE A 323 -2.07 14.83 1.78
N SER A 324 -1.66 15.23 2.99
CA SER A 324 -0.44 16.03 3.15
C SER A 324 0.82 15.28 2.74
N ARG A 325 0.86 13.96 2.89
CA ARG A 325 2.03 13.14 2.60
C ARG A 325 2.09 12.73 1.12
N VAL A 326 1.00 12.21 0.60
CA VAL A 326 0.93 11.68 -0.77
C VAL A 326 0.68 12.77 -1.79
N GLY A 327 -0.09 13.78 -1.44
CA GLY A 327 -0.38 14.93 -2.31
C GLY A 327 0.72 16.01 -2.34
N ALA A 328 1.77 15.90 -1.53
CA ALA A 328 2.90 16.83 -1.62
C ALA A 328 3.67 16.62 -2.94
N PRO A 329 4.18 17.69 -3.58
CA PRO A 329 4.96 17.61 -4.82
C PRO A 329 6.29 16.87 -4.65
#